data_026db822925af5a7bcd8bb17f3d32514
#
_entry.id   026db822925af5a7bcd8bb17f3d32514
#
_cell.length_a   1.000
_cell.length_b   1.000
_cell.length_c   1.000
_cell.angle_alpha   90.00
_cell.angle_beta   90.00
_cell.angle_gamma   90.00
#
_symmetry.space_group_name_H-M   'P 1'
#
loop_
_entity.id
_entity.type
_entity.pdbx_description
1 polymer ?
#
loop_
_entity_poly.entity_id
_entity_poly.type
_entity_poly.pdbx_seq_one_letter_code
_entity_poly.pdbx_strand_id
1 'polypeptide(L)'
;MMLVLVSTLSASSQKKWSLKDCIDYAMQNNITLQQARLQKRSATEDRKQSQAALLPSLSASTNQSVGYRPWLSSGMTTVTNGTVNTKVNKTYYNGTYGLNASWTVWNGNQNRNQVKLNKVSEEQAELSIAETANSIQEKIAQLYVQILYMNEAIRVNKESLETSKKNEERGKQILEVGKMSKADLAQLTAQRSADEYNIVEAESNLANYKLQLKQLLEITSDEPFDIEIPTATDEQALAAIPSLASVYEKALTIRPEIQNSKLDLQSSDLQMKIAKAGHLPTLSMTGGLGTNTGSMSGTNWGSQMKTNFDASLGASLNIPIFDNRKTRTAINKAQIQREQALLDIQNQEKQLYSTIEGYWLDANTNQQKFISSCSTVESEQASYDLLSEQFNLGLKNIVELMTGKDKLLNAQQNKLQSKYMTILNQQLLKFYQGEELGL
;
A
#
# COMPACT_ATOMS: atom_id res chain seq x y z
N MET A 1 13.32 -60.85 -10.59
CA MET A 1 12.00 -60.25 -10.49
C MET A 1 12.20 -58.74 -10.42
N MET A 2 12.11 -58.06 -11.56
CA MET A 2 12.52 -56.66 -11.76
C MET A 2 11.25 -55.80 -11.60
N LEU A 3 11.16 -55.04 -10.50
CA LEU A 3 10.03 -54.14 -10.26
C LEU A 3 10.22 -52.87 -11.11
N VAL A 4 9.41 -52.75 -12.15
CA VAL A 4 9.30 -51.50 -12.95
C VAL A 4 8.44 -50.54 -12.17
N LEU A 5 9.08 -49.50 -11.58
CA LEU A 5 8.38 -48.34 -11.03
C LEU A 5 7.86 -47.52 -12.23
N VAL A 6 6.57 -47.63 -12.50
CA VAL A 6 5.87 -46.71 -13.39
C VAL A 6 5.62 -45.42 -12.58
N SER A 7 6.46 -44.41 -12.76
CA SER A 7 6.18 -43.05 -12.31
C SER A 7 5.05 -42.51 -13.18
N THR A 8 3.85 -42.48 -12.64
CA THR A 8 2.73 -41.69 -13.18
C THR A 8 3.10 -40.21 -13.10
N LEU A 9 3.58 -39.63 -14.20
CA LEU A 9 3.58 -38.18 -14.35
C LEU A 9 2.10 -37.73 -14.31
N SER A 10 1.65 -37.28 -13.17
CA SER A 10 0.44 -36.48 -13.08
C SER A 10 0.70 -35.22 -13.91
N ALA A 11 0.10 -35.14 -15.10
CA ALA A 11 0.00 -33.90 -15.84
C ALA A 11 -0.77 -32.93 -14.92
N SER A 12 -0.04 -32.11 -14.19
CA SER A 12 -0.61 -31.02 -13.42
C SER A 12 -1.32 -30.13 -14.42
N SER A 13 -2.65 -30.17 -14.45
CA SER A 13 -3.46 -29.21 -15.18
C SER A 13 -3.05 -27.85 -14.67
N GLN A 14 -2.43 -27.04 -15.53
CA GLN A 14 -1.98 -25.69 -15.19
C GLN A 14 -3.17 -24.92 -14.62
N LYS A 15 -3.08 -24.52 -13.34
CA LYS A 15 -4.13 -23.75 -12.68
C LYS A 15 -4.25 -22.41 -13.40
N LYS A 16 -5.39 -22.16 -14.04
CA LYS A 16 -5.73 -20.84 -14.55
C LYS A 16 -6.29 -20.02 -13.41
N TRP A 17 -5.80 -18.80 -13.28
CA TRP A 17 -6.16 -17.90 -12.17
C TRP A 17 -7.36 -17.04 -12.56
N SER A 18 -8.46 -17.15 -11.81
CA SER A 18 -9.57 -16.22 -11.90
C SER A 18 -9.20 -14.86 -11.25
N LEU A 19 -9.95 -13.81 -11.54
CA LEU A 19 -9.78 -12.52 -10.87
C LEU A 19 -9.87 -12.66 -9.34
N LYS A 20 -10.82 -13.46 -8.87
CA LYS A 20 -11.00 -13.74 -7.43
C LYS A 20 -9.80 -14.49 -6.85
N ASP A 21 -9.28 -15.52 -7.53
CA ASP A 21 -8.07 -16.23 -7.08
C ASP A 21 -6.88 -15.28 -6.96
N CYS A 22 -6.70 -14.35 -7.91
CA CYS A 22 -5.64 -13.34 -7.86
C CYS A 22 -5.79 -12.42 -6.65
N ILE A 23 -7.01 -11.92 -6.40
CA ILE A 23 -7.30 -11.05 -5.27
C ILE A 23 -7.05 -11.80 -3.95
N ASP A 24 -7.62 -12.99 -3.78
CA ASP A 24 -7.51 -13.77 -2.55
C ASP A 24 -6.06 -14.13 -2.24
N TYR A 25 -5.28 -14.48 -3.26
CA TYR A 25 -3.85 -14.77 -3.11
C TYR A 25 -3.05 -13.53 -2.73
N ALA A 26 -3.29 -12.38 -3.37
CA ALA A 26 -2.64 -11.12 -3.04
C ALA A 26 -2.97 -10.67 -1.61
N MET A 27 -4.22 -10.83 -1.16
CA MET A 27 -4.62 -10.48 0.21
C MET A 27 -3.86 -11.31 1.27
N GLN A 28 -3.38 -12.49 0.91
CA GLN A 28 -2.60 -13.35 1.82
C GLN A 28 -1.10 -13.10 1.71
N ASN A 29 -0.57 -12.87 0.52
CA ASN A 29 0.86 -12.95 0.24
C ASN A 29 1.53 -11.58 -0.05
N ASN A 30 0.78 -10.55 -0.44
CA ASN A 30 1.37 -9.28 -0.84
C ASN A 30 2.17 -8.63 0.30
N ILE A 31 3.44 -8.30 0.02
CA ILE A 31 4.40 -7.77 1.00
C ILE A 31 3.95 -6.41 1.55
N THR A 32 3.41 -5.53 0.70
CA THR A 32 2.95 -4.20 1.14
C THR A 32 1.81 -4.32 2.15
N LEU A 33 0.88 -5.26 1.93
CA LEU A 33 -0.22 -5.53 2.85
C LEU A 33 0.29 -6.16 4.17
N GLN A 34 1.30 -7.03 4.10
CA GLN A 34 1.94 -7.58 5.29
C GLN A 34 2.65 -6.49 6.10
N GLN A 35 3.33 -5.54 5.43
CA GLN A 35 3.94 -4.37 6.09
C GLN A 35 2.89 -3.51 6.80
N ALA A 36 1.75 -3.23 6.17
CA ALA A 36 0.65 -2.50 6.80
C ALA A 36 0.12 -3.24 8.05
N ARG A 37 0.00 -4.57 8.00
CA ARG A 37 -0.38 -5.38 9.18
C ARG A 37 0.65 -5.31 10.31
N LEU A 38 1.95 -5.28 9.98
CA LEU A 38 3.00 -5.10 10.98
C LEU A 38 2.96 -3.70 11.60
N GLN A 39 2.63 -2.68 10.80
CA GLN A 39 2.45 -1.31 11.29
C GLN A 39 1.29 -1.22 12.30
N LYS A 40 0.16 -1.89 12.03
CA LYS A 40 -0.93 -2.00 13.01
C LYS A 40 -0.47 -2.67 14.30
N ARG A 41 0.32 -3.77 14.20
CA ARG A 41 0.86 -4.44 15.40
C ARG A 41 1.76 -3.50 16.20
N SER A 42 2.59 -2.68 15.55
CA SER A 42 3.39 -1.65 16.23
C SER A 42 2.51 -0.64 16.95
N ALA A 43 1.47 -0.10 16.29
CA ALA A 43 0.52 0.83 16.91
C ALA A 43 -0.23 0.20 18.11
N THR A 44 -0.52 -1.11 18.05
CA THR A 44 -1.08 -1.86 19.18
C THR A 44 -0.13 -1.88 20.39
N GLU A 45 1.17 -2.08 20.17
CA GLU A 45 2.17 -2.05 21.25
C GLU A 45 2.35 -0.63 21.80
N ASP A 46 2.33 0.42 20.95
CA ASP A 46 2.37 1.82 21.39
C ASP A 46 1.17 2.16 22.29
N ARG A 47 -0.03 1.65 21.95
CA ARG A 47 -1.21 1.79 22.82
C ARG A 47 -1.03 1.07 24.16
N LYS A 48 -0.52 -0.16 24.15
CA LYS A 48 -0.23 -0.90 25.38
C LYS A 48 0.81 -0.18 26.24
N GLN A 49 1.87 0.34 25.62
CA GLN A 49 2.89 1.14 26.31
C GLN A 49 2.29 2.39 26.95
N SER A 50 1.42 3.11 26.24
CA SER A 50 0.74 4.29 26.81
C SER A 50 -0.21 3.95 27.96
N GLN A 51 -0.85 2.77 27.92
CA GLN A 51 -1.64 2.26 29.05
C GLN A 51 -0.75 1.91 30.26
N ALA A 52 0.40 1.28 30.00
CA ALA A 52 1.37 0.96 31.04
C ALA A 52 1.97 2.22 31.70
N ALA A 53 2.08 3.33 30.96
CA ALA A 53 2.53 4.62 31.51
C ALA A 53 1.58 5.24 32.54
N LEU A 54 0.39 4.67 32.73
CA LEU A 54 -0.51 5.02 33.86
C LEU A 54 -0.12 4.33 35.16
N LEU A 55 0.74 3.32 35.12
CA LEU A 55 1.23 2.54 36.25
C LEU A 55 2.60 3.05 36.71
N PRO A 56 3.01 2.76 37.96
CA PRO A 56 4.37 3.08 38.39
C PRO A 56 5.40 2.25 37.64
N SER A 57 6.55 2.91 37.32
CA SER A 57 7.74 2.23 36.82
C SER A 57 8.64 1.82 38.00
N LEU A 58 9.31 0.67 37.90
CA LEU A 58 10.26 0.16 38.86
C LEU A 58 11.59 -0.10 38.16
N SER A 59 12.68 0.41 38.75
CA SER A 59 14.02 0.21 38.23
C SER A 59 15.00 -0.14 39.35
N ALA A 60 15.93 -1.04 39.07
CA ALA A 60 17.06 -1.32 39.95
C ALA A 60 18.32 -0.68 39.32
N SER A 61 19.13 -0.05 40.14
CA SER A 61 20.38 0.56 39.70
C SER A 61 21.52 0.25 40.67
N THR A 62 22.67 0.06 40.12
CA THR A 62 23.93 0.01 40.90
C THR A 62 24.97 0.87 40.19
N ASN A 63 25.68 1.67 40.96
CA ASN A 63 26.84 2.42 40.45
C ASN A 63 28.05 2.09 41.31
N GLN A 64 29.11 1.67 40.65
CA GLN A 64 30.36 1.30 41.27
C GLN A 64 31.45 2.23 40.75
N SER A 65 32.13 2.92 41.66
CA SER A 65 33.20 3.83 41.27
C SER A 65 34.48 3.57 42.08
N VAL A 66 35.58 3.58 41.39
CA VAL A 66 36.93 3.55 41.99
C VAL A 66 37.63 4.82 41.57
N GLY A 67 38.15 5.54 42.54
CA GLY A 67 38.88 6.77 42.28
C GLY A 67 40.24 6.79 42.97
N TYR A 68 41.17 7.54 42.41
CA TYR A 68 42.51 7.76 42.99
C TYR A 68 42.77 9.25 43.16
N ARG A 69 43.19 9.64 44.38
CA ARG A 69 43.49 11.02 44.75
C ARG A 69 45.00 11.17 45.03
N PRO A 70 45.85 11.41 44.05
CA PRO A 70 47.32 11.41 44.20
C PRO A 70 47.84 12.45 45.17
N TRP A 71 47.15 13.59 45.24
CA TRP A 71 47.57 14.75 46.03
C TRP A 71 47.00 14.80 47.45
N LEU A 72 46.17 13.85 47.83
CA LEU A 72 45.62 13.78 49.16
C LEU A 72 46.64 13.19 50.13
N SER A 73 47.21 14.02 51.02
CA SER A 73 48.27 13.59 51.98
C SER A 73 47.72 13.26 53.37
N SER A 74 46.63 13.89 53.82
CA SER A 74 46.00 13.67 55.13
C SER A 74 44.55 14.19 55.14
N GLY A 75 43.71 13.53 55.94
CA GLY A 75 42.35 14.01 56.25
C GLY A 75 42.30 14.62 57.66
N MET A 76 41.60 15.71 57.82
CA MET A 76 41.33 16.31 59.15
C MET A 76 39.90 15.97 59.54
N THR A 77 39.76 15.34 60.74
CA THR A 77 38.45 15.11 61.32
C THR A 77 38.35 15.94 62.62
N THR A 78 37.34 16.75 62.78
CA THR A 78 37.07 17.52 63.96
C THR A 78 36.37 16.66 65.01
N VAL A 79 36.94 16.49 66.19
CA VAL A 79 36.34 15.84 67.34
C VAL A 79 36.07 16.86 68.44
N THR A 80 35.21 16.54 69.41
CA THR A 80 34.71 17.48 70.41
C THR A 80 35.79 18.26 71.18
N ASN A 81 37.03 17.77 71.18
CA ASN A 81 38.14 18.37 71.90
C ASN A 81 39.43 18.58 71.05
N GLY A 82 39.28 18.71 69.73
CA GLY A 82 40.46 18.94 68.88
C GLY A 82 40.32 18.39 67.48
N THR A 83 41.40 18.42 66.70
CA THR A 83 41.52 17.85 65.36
C THR A 83 42.43 16.62 65.39
N VAL A 84 41.99 15.53 64.78
CA VAL A 84 42.82 14.31 64.61
C VAL A 84 43.16 14.16 63.12
N ASN A 85 44.46 14.03 62.84
CA ASN A 85 44.95 13.70 61.51
C ASN A 85 44.73 12.20 61.23
N THR A 86 43.92 11.88 60.28
CA THR A 86 43.67 10.50 59.87
C THR A 86 44.39 10.20 58.57
N LYS A 87 45.04 9.05 58.50
CA LYS A 87 45.67 8.56 57.28
C LYS A 87 44.57 8.16 56.26
N VAL A 88 44.50 8.84 55.13
CA VAL A 88 43.47 8.62 54.13
C VAL A 88 44.03 7.75 53.00
N ASN A 89 43.28 6.73 52.61
CA ASN A 89 43.62 5.93 51.46
C ASN A 89 43.50 6.77 50.18
N LYS A 90 44.56 6.84 49.37
CA LYS A 90 44.59 7.54 48.09
C LYS A 90 43.62 6.91 47.07
N THR A 91 43.44 5.61 47.14
CA THR A 91 42.45 4.89 46.33
C THR A 91 41.16 4.75 47.17
N TYR A 92 40.04 5.14 46.57
CA TYR A 92 38.72 4.97 47.20
C TYR A 92 37.77 4.24 46.27
N TYR A 93 36.92 3.47 46.85
CA TYR A 93 35.81 2.79 46.22
C TYR A 93 34.48 3.30 46.80
N ASN A 94 33.50 3.54 45.93
CA ASN A 94 32.12 3.80 46.31
C ASN A 94 31.17 2.93 45.48
N GLY A 95 30.25 2.26 46.14
CA GLY A 95 29.17 1.50 45.55
C GLY A 95 27.83 2.05 46.02
N THR A 96 26.93 2.28 45.12
CA THR A 96 25.54 2.60 45.43
C THR A 96 24.63 1.54 44.82
N TYR A 97 23.59 1.16 45.53
CA TYR A 97 22.63 0.15 45.15
C TYR A 97 21.25 0.73 45.45
N GLY A 98 20.35 0.73 44.43
CA GLY A 98 19.04 1.33 44.57
C GLY A 98 17.97 0.59 43.82
N LEU A 99 16.79 0.56 44.42
CA LEU A 99 15.53 0.17 43.78
C LEU A 99 14.65 1.42 43.82
N ASN A 100 14.25 1.91 42.63
CA ASN A 100 13.53 3.16 42.52
C ASN A 100 12.19 2.91 41.81
N ALA A 101 11.11 3.41 42.39
CA ALA A 101 9.79 3.46 41.79
C ALA A 101 9.42 4.91 41.48
N SER A 102 8.87 5.16 40.29
CA SER A 102 8.32 6.46 39.95
C SER A 102 6.95 6.33 39.32
N TRP A 103 6.04 7.21 39.72
CA TRP A 103 4.67 7.18 39.24
C TRP A 103 4.14 8.60 39.03
N THR A 104 3.70 8.90 37.81
CA THR A 104 2.93 10.12 37.54
C THR A 104 1.45 9.85 37.85
N VAL A 105 1.00 10.25 39.03
CA VAL A 105 -0.38 10.02 39.48
C VAL A 105 -1.37 10.85 38.68
N TRP A 106 -1.00 12.11 38.39
CA TRP A 106 -1.84 13.03 37.61
C TRP A 106 -1.00 14.10 36.94
N ASN A 107 -1.30 14.39 35.67
CA ASN A 107 -0.63 15.40 34.83
C ASN A 107 -1.65 16.13 33.95
N GLY A 108 -2.74 16.57 34.50
CA GLY A 108 -3.79 17.25 33.73
C GLY A 108 -4.49 16.35 32.70
N ASN A 109 -4.53 15.04 32.94
CA ASN A 109 -5.02 14.00 32.04
C ASN A 109 -4.19 13.81 30.75
N GLN A 110 -2.97 14.34 30.67
CA GLN A 110 -2.10 14.17 29.50
C GLN A 110 -1.91 12.70 29.15
N ASN A 111 -1.49 11.85 30.12
CA ASN A 111 -1.30 10.42 29.93
C ASN A 111 -2.59 9.71 29.47
N ARG A 112 -3.73 10.06 30.06
CA ARG A 112 -5.03 9.47 29.65
C ARG A 112 -5.42 9.86 28.23
N ASN A 113 -5.16 11.12 27.82
CA ASN A 113 -5.40 11.56 26.45
C ASN A 113 -4.40 10.92 25.48
N GLN A 114 -3.15 10.66 25.91
CA GLN A 114 -2.17 9.91 25.13
C GLN A 114 -2.64 8.48 24.84
N VAL A 115 -3.23 7.79 25.82
CA VAL A 115 -3.84 6.46 25.61
C VAL A 115 -4.95 6.52 24.56
N LYS A 116 -5.79 7.56 24.60
CA LYS A 116 -6.85 7.75 23.61
C LYS A 116 -6.27 8.06 22.23
N LEU A 117 -5.22 8.87 22.16
CA LEU A 117 -4.52 9.21 20.93
C LEU A 117 -3.92 7.95 20.29
N ASN A 118 -3.21 7.12 21.06
CA ASN A 118 -2.64 5.89 20.55
C ASN A 118 -3.71 4.87 20.16
N LYS A 119 -4.90 4.90 20.79
CA LYS A 119 -6.04 4.09 20.34
C LYS A 119 -6.53 4.55 18.96
N VAL A 120 -6.66 5.86 18.74
CA VAL A 120 -7.00 6.41 17.42
C VAL A 120 -5.95 6.05 16.37
N SER A 121 -4.66 6.12 16.73
CA SER A 121 -3.56 5.70 15.83
C SER A 121 -3.61 4.21 15.46
N GLU A 122 -4.04 3.35 16.39
CA GLU A 122 -4.27 1.91 16.10
C GLU A 122 -5.46 1.73 15.14
N GLU A 123 -6.55 2.48 15.33
CA GLU A 123 -7.71 2.47 14.42
C GLU A 123 -7.34 2.99 13.02
N GLN A 124 -6.51 4.03 12.93
CA GLN A 124 -5.95 4.53 11.66
C GLN A 124 -5.09 3.49 10.94
N ALA A 125 -4.24 2.78 11.68
CA ALA A 125 -3.44 1.69 11.12
C ALA A 125 -4.31 0.53 10.59
N GLU A 126 -5.48 0.26 11.20
CA GLU A 126 -6.46 -0.69 10.67
C GLU A 126 -7.06 -0.22 9.35
N LEU A 127 -7.46 1.05 9.26
CA LEU A 127 -7.98 1.62 8.03
C LEU A 127 -6.92 1.66 6.92
N SER A 128 -5.65 1.91 7.25
CA SER A 128 -4.55 1.86 6.28
C SER A 128 -4.34 0.47 5.68
N ILE A 129 -4.63 -0.61 6.42
CA ILE A 129 -4.67 -1.97 5.87
C ILE A 129 -5.78 -2.08 4.82
N ALA A 130 -6.97 -1.56 5.11
CA ALA A 130 -8.09 -1.58 4.18
C ALA A 130 -7.83 -0.71 2.93
N GLU A 131 -7.23 0.47 3.09
CA GLU A 131 -6.80 1.33 1.97
C GLU A 131 -5.81 0.61 1.06
N THR A 132 -4.79 -0.02 1.65
CA THR A 132 -3.78 -0.80 0.93
C THR A 132 -4.42 -1.98 0.19
N ALA A 133 -5.32 -2.70 0.85
CA ALA A 133 -6.06 -3.82 0.26
C ALA A 133 -6.89 -3.36 -0.95
N ASN A 134 -7.62 -2.25 -0.82
CA ASN A 134 -8.41 -1.67 -1.91
C ASN A 134 -7.54 -1.27 -3.10
N SER A 135 -6.40 -0.61 -2.85
CA SER A 135 -5.45 -0.22 -3.91
C SER A 135 -4.87 -1.42 -4.66
N ILE A 136 -4.57 -2.51 -3.94
CA ILE A 136 -4.07 -3.76 -4.55
C ILE A 136 -5.16 -4.40 -5.41
N GLN A 137 -6.39 -4.50 -4.91
CA GLN A 137 -7.53 -5.07 -5.64
C GLN A 137 -7.81 -4.29 -6.93
N GLU A 138 -7.79 -2.96 -6.87
CA GLU A 138 -7.97 -2.08 -8.02
C GLU A 138 -6.89 -2.32 -9.08
N LYS A 139 -5.61 -2.39 -8.68
CA LYS A 139 -4.50 -2.68 -9.60
C LYS A 139 -4.60 -4.07 -10.22
N ILE A 140 -5.00 -5.09 -9.43
CA ILE A 140 -5.22 -6.45 -9.95
C ILE A 140 -6.32 -6.44 -11.01
N ALA A 141 -7.46 -5.78 -10.76
CA ALA A 141 -8.55 -5.69 -11.71
C ALA A 141 -8.11 -4.99 -13.01
N GLN A 142 -7.38 -3.88 -12.92
CA GLN A 142 -6.84 -3.17 -14.07
C GLN A 142 -5.91 -4.06 -14.91
N LEU A 143 -4.94 -4.73 -14.29
CA LEU A 143 -4.01 -5.63 -14.98
C LEU A 143 -4.72 -6.83 -15.57
N TYR A 144 -5.67 -7.42 -14.84
CA TYR A 144 -6.44 -8.57 -15.29
C TYR A 144 -7.23 -8.25 -16.57
N VAL A 145 -7.93 -7.12 -16.59
CA VAL A 145 -8.68 -6.65 -17.77
C VAL A 145 -7.76 -6.32 -18.93
N GLN A 146 -6.56 -5.73 -18.67
CA GLN A 146 -5.55 -5.51 -19.72
C GLN A 146 -5.07 -6.82 -20.34
N ILE A 147 -4.87 -7.87 -19.55
CA ILE A 147 -4.49 -9.20 -20.06
C ILE A 147 -5.63 -9.79 -20.91
N LEU A 148 -6.89 -9.68 -20.48
CA LEU A 148 -8.04 -10.13 -21.25
C LEU A 148 -8.12 -9.42 -22.59
N TYR A 149 -7.99 -8.09 -22.61
CA TYR A 149 -7.96 -7.29 -23.82
C TYR A 149 -6.83 -7.72 -24.76
N MET A 150 -5.60 -7.90 -24.24
CA MET A 150 -4.46 -8.31 -25.07
C MET A 150 -4.63 -9.72 -25.68
N ASN A 151 -5.22 -10.66 -24.95
CA ASN A 151 -5.52 -11.98 -25.48
C ASN A 151 -6.47 -11.91 -26.69
N GLU A 152 -7.54 -11.12 -26.59
CA GLU A 152 -8.48 -10.89 -27.68
C GLU A 152 -7.83 -10.14 -28.86
N ALA A 153 -7.01 -9.10 -28.59
CA ALA A 153 -6.29 -8.35 -29.60
C ALA A 153 -5.31 -9.24 -30.40
N ILE A 154 -4.61 -10.15 -29.73
CA ILE A 154 -3.75 -11.14 -30.38
C ILE A 154 -4.56 -12.05 -31.31
N ARG A 155 -5.76 -12.48 -30.90
CA ARG A 155 -6.64 -13.29 -31.73
C ARG A 155 -7.03 -12.55 -33.00
N VAL A 156 -7.45 -11.29 -32.88
CA VAL A 156 -7.80 -10.42 -34.03
C VAL A 156 -6.59 -10.20 -34.94
N ASN A 157 -5.41 -9.93 -34.39
CA ASN A 157 -4.18 -9.78 -35.18
C ASN A 157 -3.81 -11.08 -35.94
N LYS A 158 -4.00 -12.25 -35.32
CA LYS A 158 -3.78 -13.56 -35.99
C LYS A 158 -4.77 -13.78 -37.13
N GLU A 159 -6.05 -13.43 -36.97
CA GLU A 159 -7.04 -13.47 -38.06
C GLU A 159 -6.67 -12.52 -39.19
N SER A 160 -6.17 -11.32 -38.88
CA SER A 160 -5.64 -10.36 -39.85
C SER A 160 -4.44 -10.91 -40.61
N LEU A 161 -3.47 -11.55 -39.92
CA LEU A 161 -2.32 -12.20 -40.54
C LEU A 161 -2.73 -13.31 -41.51
N GLU A 162 -3.67 -14.17 -41.10
CA GLU A 162 -4.16 -15.25 -41.99
C GLU A 162 -4.80 -14.67 -43.27
N THR A 163 -5.49 -13.54 -43.17
CA THR A 163 -6.00 -12.79 -44.31
C THR A 163 -4.88 -12.26 -45.22
N SER A 164 -3.81 -11.72 -44.65
CA SER A 164 -2.64 -11.22 -45.39
C SER A 164 -1.89 -12.36 -46.09
N LYS A 165 -1.74 -13.51 -45.44
CA LYS A 165 -1.14 -14.71 -46.08
C LYS A 165 -1.93 -15.18 -47.30
N LYS A 166 -3.26 -15.20 -47.17
CA LYS A 166 -4.15 -15.57 -48.31
C LYS A 166 -4.02 -14.56 -49.44
N ASN A 167 -3.96 -13.26 -49.15
CA ASN A 167 -3.80 -12.21 -50.14
C ASN A 167 -2.42 -12.27 -50.83
N GLU A 168 -1.33 -12.54 -50.08
CA GLU A 168 0.01 -12.72 -50.64
C GLU A 168 0.09 -13.94 -51.58
N GLU A 169 -0.45 -15.09 -51.13
CA GLU A 169 -0.47 -16.31 -51.91
C GLU A 169 -1.25 -16.11 -53.25
N ARG A 170 -2.41 -15.45 -53.14
CA ARG A 170 -3.16 -15.08 -54.34
C ARG A 170 -2.41 -14.09 -55.23
N GLY A 171 -1.71 -13.11 -54.63
CA GLY A 171 -0.85 -12.21 -55.37
C GLY A 171 0.24 -12.92 -56.17
N LYS A 172 0.87 -13.94 -55.61
CA LYS A 172 1.84 -14.81 -56.29
C LYS A 172 1.21 -15.46 -57.53
N GLN A 173 0.04 -16.04 -57.39
CA GLN A 173 -0.68 -16.71 -58.49
C GLN A 173 -1.06 -15.71 -59.63
N ILE A 174 -1.49 -14.52 -59.26
CA ILE A 174 -1.84 -13.44 -60.23
C ILE A 174 -0.58 -12.92 -60.93
N LEU A 175 0.59 -12.84 -60.24
CA LEU A 175 1.85 -12.47 -60.83
C LEU A 175 2.34 -13.54 -61.84
N GLU A 176 2.23 -14.84 -61.52
CA GLU A 176 2.61 -15.93 -62.40
C GLU A 176 1.86 -15.90 -63.74
N VAL A 177 0.59 -15.48 -63.77
CA VAL A 177 -0.19 -15.28 -64.97
C VAL A 177 -0.01 -13.90 -65.61
N GLY A 178 0.94 -13.10 -65.12
CA GLY A 178 1.31 -11.79 -65.66
C GLY A 178 0.30 -10.65 -65.46
N LYS A 179 -0.65 -10.82 -64.54
CA LYS A 179 -1.72 -9.83 -64.26
C LYS A 179 -1.44 -8.94 -63.03
N MET A 180 -0.28 -9.10 -62.39
CA MET A 180 0.14 -8.26 -61.24
C MET A 180 1.58 -7.82 -61.43
N SER A 181 1.97 -6.65 -60.89
CA SER A 181 3.35 -6.20 -60.87
C SER A 181 4.15 -6.82 -59.68
N LYS A 182 5.48 -6.93 -59.87
CA LYS A 182 6.35 -7.32 -58.74
C LYS A 182 6.29 -6.34 -57.58
N ALA A 183 6.03 -5.04 -57.84
CA ALA A 183 5.86 -4.01 -56.83
C ALA A 183 4.62 -4.25 -55.98
N ASP A 184 3.51 -4.66 -56.61
CA ASP A 184 2.26 -4.94 -55.86
C ASP A 184 2.42 -6.22 -55.00
N LEU A 185 3.10 -7.25 -55.50
CA LEU A 185 3.38 -8.43 -54.67
C LEU A 185 4.31 -8.06 -53.48
N ALA A 186 5.30 -7.20 -53.69
CA ALA A 186 6.15 -6.72 -52.61
C ALA A 186 5.36 -5.98 -51.51
N GLN A 187 4.30 -5.23 -51.86
CA GLN A 187 3.40 -4.57 -50.91
C GLN A 187 2.61 -5.61 -50.08
N LEU A 188 2.09 -6.66 -50.73
CA LEU A 188 1.40 -7.75 -49.99
C LEU A 188 2.34 -8.49 -49.01
N THR A 189 3.59 -8.72 -49.44
CA THR A 189 4.62 -9.31 -48.56
C THR A 189 4.96 -8.40 -47.38
N ALA A 190 5.08 -7.07 -47.64
CA ALA A 190 5.33 -6.08 -46.60
C ALA A 190 4.16 -6.04 -45.57
N GLN A 191 2.90 -6.08 -46.04
CA GLN A 191 1.74 -6.10 -45.18
C GLN A 191 1.71 -7.36 -44.29
N ARG A 192 1.97 -8.55 -44.86
CA ARG A 192 2.08 -9.77 -44.08
C ARG A 192 3.14 -9.67 -43.01
N SER A 193 4.29 -9.11 -43.32
CA SER A 193 5.38 -8.93 -42.36
C SER A 193 5.04 -7.91 -41.29
N ALA A 194 4.29 -6.86 -41.61
CA ALA A 194 3.77 -5.90 -40.63
C ALA A 194 2.77 -6.57 -39.68
N ASP A 195 1.88 -7.41 -40.18
CA ASP A 195 0.94 -8.16 -39.33
C ASP A 195 1.66 -9.16 -38.40
N GLU A 196 2.72 -9.83 -38.88
CA GLU A 196 3.59 -10.69 -38.04
C GLU A 196 4.26 -9.87 -36.93
N TYR A 197 4.78 -8.69 -37.24
CA TYR A 197 5.36 -7.78 -36.25
C TYR A 197 4.33 -7.34 -35.20
N ASN A 198 3.13 -6.96 -35.59
CA ASN A 198 2.05 -6.55 -34.69
C ASN A 198 1.65 -7.69 -33.71
N ILE A 199 1.70 -8.95 -34.15
CA ILE A 199 1.46 -10.10 -33.26
C ILE A 199 2.57 -10.22 -32.20
N VAL A 200 3.85 -10.12 -32.61
CA VAL A 200 4.99 -10.21 -31.70
C VAL A 200 4.93 -9.09 -30.66
N GLU A 201 4.59 -7.86 -31.09
CA GLU A 201 4.41 -6.72 -30.18
C GLU A 201 3.27 -6.96 -29.18
N ALA A 202 2.11 -7.44 -29.64
CA ALA A 202 0.97 -7.73 -28.78
C ALA A 202 1.28 -8.88 -27.79
N GLU A 203 1.99 -9.94 -28.24
CA GLU A 203 2.43 -11.04 -27.37
C GLU A 203 3.46 -10.56 -26.32
N SER A 204 4.36 -9.66 -26.68
CA SER A 204 5.29 -9.02 -25.74
C SER A 204 4.56 -8.19 -24.71
N ASN A 205 3.57 -7.38 -25.10
CA ASN A 205 2.74 -6.58 -24.19
C ASN A 205 1.95 -7.48 -23.24
N LEU A 206 1.37 -8.57 -23.73
CA LEU A 206 0.69 -9.57 -22.91
C LEU A 206 1.62 -10.16 -21.86
N ALA A 207 2.84 -10.55 -22.26
CA ALA A 207 3.85 -11.09 -21.35
C ALA A 207 4.22 -10.06 -20.26
N ASN A 208 4.32 -8.79 -20.63
CA ASN A 208 4.60 -7.70 -19.71
C ASN A 208 3.48 -7.50 -18.67
N TYR A 209 2.21 -7.50 -19.07
CA TYR A 209 1.09 -7.40 -18.14
C TYR A 209 1.01 -8.62 -17.21
N LYS A 210 1.26 -9.84 -17.74
CA LYS A 210 1.34 -11.03 -16.89
C LYS A 210 2.49 -10.95 -15.89
N LEU A 211 3.65 -10.40 -16.29
CA LEU A 211 4.77 -10.17 -15.37
C LEU A 211 4.42 -9.19 -14.27
N GLN A 212 3.78 -8.06 -14.61
CA GLN A 212 3.33 -7.07 -13.62
C GLN A 212 2.31 -7.67 -12.64
N LEU A 213 1.38 -8.50 -13.13
CA LEU A 213 0.43 -9.20 -12.27
C LEU A 213 1.14 -10.21 -11.35
N LYS A 214 2.08 -11.02 -11.87
CA LYS A 214 2.92 -11.93 -11.06
C LYS A 214 3.66 -11.18 -9.96
N GLN A 215 4.25 -10.03 -10.27
CA GLN A 215 4.94 -9.18 -9.29
C GLN A 215 3.99 -8.69 -8.19
N LEU A 216 2.80 -8.25 -8.56
CA LEU A 216 1.79 -7.78 -7.60
C LEU A 216 1.28 -8.92 -6.70
N LEU A 217 1.25 -10.14 -7.23
CA LEU A 217 0.91 -11.36 -6.50
C LEU A 217 2.09 -11.94 -5.70
N GLU A 218 3.30 -11.37 -5.81
CA GLU A 218 4.55 -11.88 -5.19
C GLU A 218 4.90 -13.31 -5.65
N ILE A 219 4.51 -13.69 -6.88
CA ILE A 219 4.83 -15.00 -7.46
C ILE A 219 6.22 -14.92 -8.11
N THR A 220 7.22 -15.57 -7.51
CA THR A 220 8.61 -15.61 -7.98
C THR A 220 8.99 -16.93 -8.64
N SER A 221 8.05 -17.90 -8.72
CA SER A 221 8.30 -19.19 -9.36
C SER A 221 8.42 -19.06 -10.89
N ASP A 222 9.25 -19.91 -11.49
CA ASP A 222 9.37 -20.03 -12.95
C ASP A 222 8.21 -20.81 -13.58
N GLU A 223 7.24 -21.26 -12.78
CA GLU A 223 6.07 -21.95 -13.29
C GLU A 223 5.28 -21.07 -14.25
N PRO A 224 4.75 -21.64 -15.32
CA PRO A 224 3.95 -20.92 -16.28
C PRO A 224 2.69 -20.37 -15.59
N PHE A 225 2.53 -19.04 -15.64
CA PHE A 225 1.40 -18.33 -15.07
C PHE A 225 0.42 -17.95 -16.17
N ASP A 226 -0.84 -18.35 -16.03
CA ASP A 226 -1.90 -17.97 -16.95
C ASP A 226 -3.19 -17.67 -16.20
N ILE A 227 -4.01 -16.76 -16.76
CA ILE A 227 -5.29 -16.38 -16.19
C ILE A 227 -6.44 -17.12 -16.88
N GLU A 228 -7.55 -17.22 -16.16
CA GLU A 228 -8.82 -17.62 -16.77
C GLU A 228 -9.32 -16.49 -17.68
N ILE A 229 -9.79 -16.87 -18.88
CA ILE A 229 -10.35 -15.91 -19.84
C ILE A 229 -11.86 -16.11 -19.82
N PRO A 230 -12.61 -15.37 -18.98
CA PRO A 230 -14.05 -15.41 -19.00
C PRO A 230 -14.56 -14.84 -20.33
N THR A 231 -15.66 -15.36 -20.82
CA THR A 231 -16.30 -14.82 -22.03
C THR A 231 -16.97 -13.47 -21.67
N ALA A 232 -16.27 -12.37 -21.93
CA ALA A 232 -16.84 -11.04 -21.79
C ALA A 232 -17.92 -10.84 -22.86
N THR A 233 -19.15 -10.69 -22.44
CA THR A 233 -20.27 -10.49 -23.36
C THR A 233 -20.44 -9.02 -23.74
N ASP A 234 -21.00 -8.75 -24.91
CA ASP A 234 -21.35 -7.39 -25.33
C ASP A 234 -22.42 -6.79 -24.40
N GLU A 235 -23.28 -7.63 -23.82
CA GLU A 235 -24.30 -7.25 -22.84
C GLU A 235 -23.72 -6.65 -21.56
N GLN A 236 -22.59 -7.18 -21.08
CA GLN A 236 -21.88 -6.62 -19.92
C GLN A 236 -21.41 -5.19 -20.17
N ALA A 237 -20.88 -4.92 -21.38
CA ALA A 237 -20.46 -3.56 -21.75
C ALA A 237 -21.64 -2.60 -21.93
N LEU A 238 -22.82 -3.12 -22.28
CA LEU A 238 -24.06 -2.34 -22.44
C LEU A 238 -24.88 -2.18 -21.13
N ALA A 239 -24.42 -2.77 -20.04
CA ALA A 239 -25.08 -2.66 -18.74
C ALA A 239 -25.20 -1.19 -18.30
N ALA A 240 -26.24 -0.90 -17.52
CA ALA A 240 -26.49 0.45 -17.03
C ALA A 240 -25.37 0.93 -16.09
N ILE A 241 -24.86 2.11 -16.34
CA ILE A 241 -23.84 2.77 -15.49
C ILE A 241 -24.56 3.45 -14.32
N PRO A 242 -24.14 3.21 -13.07
CA PRO A 242 -24.73 3.86 -11.90
C PRO A 242 -24.55 5.38 -11.96
N SER A 243 -25.46 6.14 -11.34
CA SER A 243 -25.34 7.59 -11.30
C SER A 243 -24.14 8.02 -10.44
N LEU A 244 -23.42 9.05 -10.87
CA LEU A 244 -22.27 9.61 -10.15
C LEU A 244 -22.61 9.93 -8.69
N ALA A 245 -23.77 10.58 -8.45
CA ALA A 245 -24.22 10.95 -7.11
C ALA A 245 -24.38 9.73 -6.19
N SER A 246 -25.04 8.67 -6.68
CA SER A 246 -25.24 7.44 -5.89
C SER A 246 -23.94 6.74 -5.53
N VAL A 247 -22.95 6.71 -6.44
CA VAL A 247 -21.63 6.13 -6.16
C VAL A 247 -20.89 6.96 -5.12
N TYR A 248 -20.89 8.27 -5.27
CA TYR A 248 -20.18 9.18 -4.36
C TYR A 248 -20.77 9.16 -2.95
N GLU A 249 -22.10 9.24 -2.80
CA GLU A 249 -22.76 9.19 -1.49
C GLU A 249 -22.43 7.89 -0.71
N LYS A 250 -22.46 6.75 -1.40
CA LYS A 250 -22.06 5.49 -0.77
C LYS A 250 -20.57 5.50 -0.40
N ALA A 251 -19.72 5.91 -1.34
CA ALA A 251 -18.27 5.96 -1.12
C ALA A 251 -17.87 6.84 0.07
N LEU A 252 -18.50 8.00 0.28
CA LEU A 252 -18.29 8.87 1.44
C LEU A 252 -18.50 8.17 2.79
N THR A 253 -19.37 7.15 2.82
CA THR A 253 -19.70 6.45 4.07
C THR A 253 -18.80 5.24 4.32
N ILE A 254 -18.38 4.54 3.25
CA ILE A 254 -17.71 3.23 3.38
C ILE A 254 -16.19 3.29 3.13
N ARG A 255 -15.70 4.30 2.39
CA ARG A 255 -14.29 4.34 1.99
C ARG A 255 -13.37 4.60 3.18
N PRO A 256 -12.34 3.76 3.38
CA PRO A 256 -11.46 3.86 4.54
C PRO A 256 -10.64 5.15 4.55
N GLU A 257 -10.28 5.73 3.41
CA GLU A 257 -9.55 6.99 3.32
C GLU A 257 -10.33 8.18 3.90
N ILE A 258 -11.67 8.19 3.75
CA ILE A 258 -12.53 9.22 4.36
C ILE A 258 -12.65 9.01 5.87
N GLN A 259 -12.76 7.75 6.30
CA GLN A 259 -12.82 7.43 7.72
C GLN A 259 -11.49 7.78 8.41
N ASN A 260 -10.37 7.51 7.75
CA ASN A 260 -9.02 7.84 8.23
C ASN A 260 -8.85 9.36 8.43
N SER A 261 -9.26 10.18 7.46
CA SER A 261 -9.23 11.65 7.58
C SER A 261 -10.08 12.17 8.76
N LYS A 262 -11.21 11.51 9.06
CA LYS A 262 -12.02 11.84 10.26
C LYS A 262 -11.30 11.47 11.56
N LEU A 263 -10.56 10.37 11.58
CA LEU A 263 -9.72 9.99 12.72
C LEU A 263 -8.52 10.95 12.89
N ASP A 264 -7.97 11.52 11.81
CA ASP A 264 -6.94 12.57 11.88
C ASP A 264 -7.47 13.82 12.60
N LEU A 265 -8.69 14.22 12.33
CA LEU A 265 -9.33 15.31 13.07
C LEU A 265 -9.51 14.97 14.56
N GLN A 266 -9.95 13.76 14.87
CA GLN A 266 -10.08 13.28 16.25
C GLN A 266 -8.72 13.23 16.97
N SER A 267 -7.67 12.80 16.26
CA SER A 267 -6.28 12.81 16.73
C SER A 267 -5.83 14.23 17.08
N SER A 268 -6.09 15.20 16.19
CA SER A 268 -5.78 16.62 16.40
C SER A 268 -6.52 17.21 17.60
N ASP A 269 -7.78 16.85 17.84
CA ASP A 269 -8.54 17.23 19.02
C ASP A 269 -7.93 16.67 20.32
N LEU A 270 -7.41 15.45 20.30
CA LEU A 270 -6.72 14.85 21.44
C LEU A 270 -5.35 15.50 21.67
N GLN A 271 -4.60 15.82 20.62
CA GLN A 271 -3.33 16.55 20.71
C GLN A 271 -3.54 17.94 21.32
N MET A 272 -4.64 18.64 20.95
CA MET A 272 -4.99 19.92 21.58
C MET A 272 -5.28 19.76 23.08
N LYS A 273 -5.98 18.67 23.49
CA LYS A 273 -6.22 18.39 24.94
C LYS A 273 -4.91 18.09 25.66
N ILE A 274 -3.99 17.37 25.03
CA ILE A 274 -2.64 17.09 25.56
C ILE A 274 -1.86 18.39 25.72
N ALA A 275 -1.88 19.28 24.71
CA ALA A 275 -1.20 20.58 24.79
C ALA A 275 -1.76 21.46 25.92
N LYS A 276 -3.09 21.50 26.07
CA LYS A 276 -3.76 22.24 27.16
C LYS A 276 -3.39 21.75 28.56
N ALA A 277 -3.08 20.45 28.70
CA ALA A 277 -2.66 19.87 29.96
C ALA A 277 -1.34 20.46 30.48
N GLY A 278 -0.51 21.05 29.61
CA GLY A 278 0.73 21.73 30.02
C GLY A 278 0.55 22.93 30.93
N HIS A 279 -0.67 23.49 31.05
CA HIS A 279 -0.99 24.53 32.03
C HIS A 279 -1.41 23.99 33.40
N LEU A 280 -1.66 22.67 33.50
CA LEU A 280 -2.18 22.05 34.71
C LEU A 280 -1.04 21.50 35.58
N PRO A 281 -1.24 21.44 36.93
CA PRO A 281 -0.24 20.83 37.81
C PRO A 281 0.05 19.36 37.44
N THR A 282 1.24 18.92 37.84
CA THR A 282 1.63 17.48 37.73
C THR A 282 1.91 16.95 39.13
N LEU A 283 1.24 15.89 39.52
CA LEU A 283 1.46 15.16 40.76
C LEU A 283 2.21 13.86 40.46
N SER A 284 3.40 13.75 41.05
CA SER A 284 4.23 12.55 40.93
C SER A 284 4.51 11.95 42.30
N MET A 285 4.62 10.64 42.37
CA MET A 285 5.07 9.90 43.55
C MET A 285 6.35 9.16 43.20
N THR A 286 7.28 9.13 44.15
CA THR A 286 8.53 8.40 44.04
C THR A 286 8.72 7.54 45.28
N GLY A 287 9.21 6.31 45.12
CA GLY A 287 9.61 5.43 46.21
C GLY A 287 11.04 4.94 45.95
N GLY A 288 11.82 4.85 47.00
CA GLY A 288 13.20 4.38 46.88
C GLY A 288 13.59 3.46 48.01
N LEU A 289 14.30 2.39 47.67
CA LEU A 289 15.09 1.60 48.63
C LEU A 289 16.52 1.70 48.16
N GLY A 290 17.42 2.11 49.05
CA GLY A 290 18.82 2.32 48.69
C GLY A 290 19.78 1.93 49.79
N THR A 291 21.01 1.68 49.39
CA THR A 291 22.14 1.56 50.30
C THR A 291 23.44 1.92 49.59
N ASN A 292 24.45 2.25 50.36
CA ASN A 292 25.77 2.56 49.79
C ASN A 292 26.88 1.90 50.58
N THR A 293 27.99 1.69 49.90
CA THR A 293 29.23 1.16 50.49
C THR A 293 30.42 1.98 50.03
N GLY A 294 31.43 2.11 50.88
CA GLY A 294 32.62 2.85 50.53
C GLY A 294 33.85 2.38 51.28
N SER A 295 34.99 2.50 50.64
CA SER A 295 36.29 2.09 51.24
C SER A 295 36.76 3.02 52.34
N MET A 296 36.16 4.19 52.52
CA MET A 296 36.51 5.14 53.58
C MET A 296 35.77 4.84 54.89
N SER A 297 34.84 3.92 54.91
CA SER A 297 34.16 3.41 56.11
C SER A 297 35.06 2.35 56.78
N GLY A 298 35.26 2.43 58.09
CA GLY A 298 36.02 1.43 58.86
C GLY A 298 35.29 0.09 59.05
N THR A 299 34.10 -0.05 58.50
CA THR A 299 33.25 -1.27 58.64
C THR A 299 33.30 -2.12 57.36
N ASN A 300 33.06 -3.43 57.54
CA ASN A 300 33.03 -4.32 56.38
C ASN A 300 31.83 -4.05 55.46
N TRP A 301 31.91 -4.50 54.21
CA TRP A 301 30.88 -4.26 53.16
C TRP A 301 29.47 -4.67 53.61
N GLY A 302 29.30 -5.86 54.21
CA GLY A 302 28.00 -6.34 54.67
C GLY A 302 27.35 -5.48 55.76
N SER A 303 28.19 -4.96 56.68
CA SER A 303 27.73 -4.04 57.73
C SER A 303 27.32 -2.67 57.13
N GLN A 304 28.08 -2.15 56.15
CA GLN A 304 27.72 -0.94 55.47
C GLN A 304 26.37 -1.07 54.70
N MET A 305 26.17 -2.16 53.98
CA MET A 305 24.93 -2.48 53.31
C MET A 305 23.71 -2.40 54.21
N LYS A 306 23.87 -2.92 55.44
CA LYS A 306 22.81 -2.92 56.45
C LYS A 306 22.64 -1.56 57.11
N THR A 307 23.73 -0.92 57.50
CA THR A 307 23.70 0.33 58.28
C THR A 307 23.25 1.53 57.38
N ASN A 308 23.65 1.53 56.13
CA ASN A 308 23.31 2.60 55.18
C ASN A 308 22.01 2.34 54.42
N PHE A 309 21.26 1.31 54.80
CA PHE A 309 19.96 1.04 54.17
C PHE A 309 18.95 2.18 54.46
N ASP A 310 18.40 2.73 53.38
CA ASP A 310 17.40 3.78 53.42
C ASP A 310 16.16 3.38 52.63
N ALA A 311 15.00 3.73 53.15
CA ALA A 311 13.71 3.58 52.47
C ALA A 311 13.01 4.94 52.48
N SER A 312 12.69 5.43 51.29
CA SER A 312 12.09 6.74 51.11
C SER A 312 10.80 6.68 50.29
N LEU A 313 9.85 7.53 50.62
CA LEU A 313 8.61 7.78 49.87
C LEU A 313 8.44 9.28 49.75
N GLY A 314 8.25 9.77 48.54
CA GLY A 314 8.07 11.18 48.26
C GLY A 314 6.86 11.41 47.36
N ALA A 315 6.23 12.57 47.52
CA ALA A 315 5.24 13.13 46.62
C ALA A 315 5.67 14.51 46.18
N SER A 316 5.60 14.79 44.87
CA SER A 316 5.98 16.08 44.30
C SER A 316 4.82 16.62 43.49
N LEU A 317 4.42 17.88 43.78
CA LEU A 317 3.44 18.65 43.05
C LEU A 317 4.16 19.77 42.31
N ASN A 318 4.18 19.70 40.98
CA ASN A 318 4.77 20.75 40.14
C ASN A 318 3.66 21.58 39.49
N ILE A 319 3.63 22.87 39.77
CA ILE A 319 2.63 23.84 39.26
C ILE A 319 3.35 24.82 38.32
N PRO A 320 3.13 24.77 36.99
CA PRO A 320 3.75 25.70 36.05
C PRO A 320 3.10 27.09 36.21
N ILE A 321 3.88 28.09 36.66
CA ILE A 321 3.41 29.48 36.80
C ILE A 321 3.77 30.29 35.55
N PHE A 322 4.98 30.14 35.05
CA PHE A 322 5.47 30.82 33.86
C PHE A 322 6.43 29.89 33.10
N ASP A 323 6.12 29.60 31.84
CA ASP A 323 6.83 28.63 30.99
C ASP A 323 7.41 29.25 29.71
N ASN A 324 7.71 30.56 29.72
CA ASN A 324 8.22 31.27 28.55
C ASN A 324 7.36 31.08 27.28
N ARG A 325 6.03 31.07 27.43
CA ARG A 325 5.04 30.88 26.35
C ARG A 325 5.04 29.48 25.70
N LYS A 326 5.76 28.49 26.23
CA LYS A 326 5.88 27.15 25.67
C LYS A 326 4.50 26.48 25.47
N THR A 327 3.70 26.43 26.53
CA THR A 327 2.36 25.81 26.49
C THR A 327 1.40 26.55 25.57
N ARG A 328 1.38 27.90 25.63
CA ARG A 328 0.54 28.71 24.74
C ARG A 328 0.88 28.46 23.26
N THR A 329 2.17 28.39 22.93
CA THR A 329 2.62 28.10 21.58
C THR A 329 2.22 26.68 21.15
N ALA A 330 2.33 25.67 22.04
CA ALA A 330 1.90 24.30 21.77
C ALA A 330 0.39 24.22 21.48
N ILE A 331 -0.43 24.93 22.26
CA ILE A 331 -1.89 25.02 22.05
C ILE A 331 -2.21 25.65 20.68
N ASN A 332 -1.57 26.80 20.37
CA ASN A 332 -1.80 27.45 19.08
C ASN A 332 -1.40 26.58 17.89
N LYS A 333 -0.26 25.88 18.00
CA LYS A 333 0.16 24.90 16.96
C LYS A 333 -0.85 23.76 16.83
N ALA A 334 -1.32 23.18 17.93
CA ALA A 334 -2.33 22.14 17.91
C ALA A 334 -3.66 22.61 17.31
N GLN A 335 -4.03 23.88 17.53
CA GLN A 335 -5.20 24.49 16.89
C GLN A 335 -5.01 24.61 15.37
N ILE A 336 -3.86 25.08 14.91
CA ILE A 336 -3.52 25.16 13.48
C ILE A 336 -3.55 23.74 12.85
N GLN A 337 -2.99 22.74 13.51
CA GLN A 337 -3.04 21.35 13.05
C GLN A 337 -4.48 20.83 12.92
N ARG A 338 -5.35 21.20 13.86
CA ARG A 338 -6.78 20.86 13.77
C ARG A 338 -7.46 21.55 12.57
N GLU A 339 -7.16 22.81 12.32
CA GLU A 339 -7.67 23.53 11.14
C GLU A 339 -7.16 22.91 9.84
N GLN A 340 -5.89 22.48 9.80
CA GLN A 340 -5.33 21.71 8.68
C GLN A 340 -6.09 20.40 8.47
N ALA A 341 -6.34 19.62 9.52
CA ALA A 341 -7.09 18.36 9.42
C ALA A 341 -8.51 18.55 8.87
N LEU A 342 -9.17 19.67 9.15
CA LEU A 342 -10.48 20.00 8.54
C LEU A 342 -10.37 20.26 7.04
N LEU A 343 -9.32 20.96 6.60
CA LEU A 343 -9.05 21.17 5.17
C LEU A 343 -8.65 19.87 4.46
N ASP A 344 -7.91 19.01 5.16
CA ASP A 344 -7.51 17.69 4.62
C ASP A 344 -8.73 16.78 4.36
N ILE A 345 -9.75 16.80 5.25
CA ILE A 345 -11.01 16.10 5.01
C ILE A 345 -11.67 16.62 3.71
N GLN A 346 -11.79 17.94 3.56
CA GLN A 346 -12.40 18.53 2.35
C GLN A 346 -11.60 18.18 1.09
N ASN A 347 -10.28 18.18 1.19
CA ASN A 347 -9.41 17.80 0.08
C ASN A 347 -9.57 16.32 -0.27
N GLN A 348 -9.65 15.44 0.73
CA GLN A 348 -9.86 14.00 0.51
C GLN A 348 -11.23 13.70 -0.11
N GLU A 349 -12.28 14.37 0.35
CA GLU A 349 -13.61 14.28 -0.25
C GLU A 349 -13.61 14.74 -1.73
N LYS A 350 -12.89 15.83 -2.03
CA LYS A 350 -12.72 16.32 -3.40
C LYS A 350 -11.93 15.35 -4.27
N GLN A 351 -10.85 14.75 -3.75
CA GLN A 351 -10.07 13.74 -4.47
C GLN A 351 -10.91 12.50 -4.76
N LEU A 352 -11.67 12.01 -3.78
CA LEU A 352 -12.59 10.89 -3.95
C LEU A 352 -13.64 11.20 -5.04
N TYR A 353 -14.26 12.39 -5.00
CA TYR A 353 -15.20 12.82 -6.02
C TYR A 353 -14.56 12.81 -7.42
N SER A 354 -13.37 13.41 -7.57
CA SER A 354 -12.65 13.49 -8.85
C SER A 354 -12.28 12.10 -9.38
N THR A 355 -11.91 11.16 -8.52
CA THR A 355 -11.60 9.79 -8.92
C THR A 355 -12.84 9.06 -9.43
N ILE A 356 -13.96 9.16 -8.70
CA ILE A 356 -15.22 8.54 -9.10
C ILE A 356 -15.77 9.19 -10.38
N GLU A 357 -15.67 10.51 -10.50
CA GLU A 357 -16.08 11.26 -11.71
C GLU A 357 -15.24 10.81 -12.91
N GLY A 358 -13.93 10.60 -12.74
CA GLY A 358 -13.05 10.06 -13.76
C GLY A 358 -13.53 8.69 -14.26
N TYR A 359 -13.76 7.74 -13.38
CA TYR A 359 -14.28 6.42 -13.76
C TYR A 359 -15.66 6.47 -14.39
N TRP A 360 -16.51 7.38 -13.91
CA TRP A 360 -17.86 7.57 -14.46
C TRP A 360 -17.83 8.14 -15.88
N LEU A 361 -16.98 9.16 -16.13
CA LEU A 361 -16.77 9.74 -17.46
C LEU A 361 -16.18 8.71 -18.42
N ASP A 362 -15.18 7.96 -17.96
CA ASP A 362 -14.54 6.91 -18.76
C ASP A 362 -15.52 5.78 -19.08
N ALA A 363 -16.34 5.35 -18.12
CA ALA A 363 -17.37 4.34 -18.34
C ALA A 363 -18.36 4.79 -19.42
N ASN A 364 -18.93 6.01 -19.30
CA ASN A 364 -19.86 6.55 -20.27
C ASN A 364 -19.23 6.75 -21.66
N THR A 365 -18.03 7.33 -21.70
CA THR A 365 -17.32 7.59 -22.96
C THR A 365 -17.00 6.29 -23.68
N ASN A 366 -16.46 5.29 -22.97
CA ASN A 366 -16.11 4.02 -23.57
C ASN A 366 -17.34 3.22 -23.97
N GLN A 367 -18.45 3.30 -23.24
CA GLN A 367 -19.72 2.68 -23.64
C GLN A 367 -20.26 3.27 -24.94
N GLN A 368 -20.23 4.60 -25.10
CA GLN A 368 -20.63 5.24 -26.35
C GLN A 368 -19.70 4.89 -27.52
N LYS A 369 -18.37 4.84 -27.25
CA LYS A 369 -17.39 4.38 -28.25
C LYS A 369 -17.64 2.92 -28.63
N PHE A 370 -17.99 2.06 -27.67
CA PHE A 370 -18.31 0.65 -27.93
C PHE A 370 -19.54 0.51 -28.84
N ILE A 371 -20.63 1.23 -28.53
CA ILE A 371 -21.85 1.23 -29.34
C ILE A 371 -21.53 1.68 -30.78
N SER A 372 -20.82 2.78 -30.95
CA SER A 372 -20.43 3.29 -32.29
C SER A 372 -19.50 2.32 -33.01
N SER A 373 -18.55 1.70 -32.29
CA SER A 373 -17.58 0.77 -32.90
C SER A 373 -18.22 -0.55 -33.35
N CYS A 374 -19.30 -0.98 -32.73
CA CYS A 374 -20.08 -2.15 -33.22
C CYS A 374 -20.58 -1.90 -34.65
N SER A 375 -21.24 -0.76 -34.89
CA SER A 375 -21.71 -0.39 -36.22
C SER A 375 -20.57 -0.15 -37.22
N THR A 376 -19.45 0.44 -36.74
CA THR A 376 -18.25 0.66 -37.58
C THR A 376 -17.66 -0.67 -38.02
N VAL A 377 -17.49 -1.65 -37.13
CA VAL A 377 -16.97 -2.98 -37.48
C VAL A 377 -17.87 -3.65 -38.52
N GLU A 378 -19.19 -3.62 -38.36
CA GLU A 378 -20.12 -4.19 -39.31
C GLU A 378 -19.99 -3.55 -40.69
N SER A 379 -19.90 -2.23 -40.75
CA SER A 379 -19.78 -1.47 -42.00
C SER A 379 -18.41 -1.69 -42.69
N GLU A 380 -17.31 -1.69 -41.92
CA GLU A 380 -15.97 -1.92 -42.47
C GLU A 380 -15.78 -3.38 -42.87
N GLN A 381 -16.42 -4.34 -42.21
CA GLN A 381 -16.43 -5.75 -42.63
C GLN A 381 -17.12 -5.89 -44.00
N ALA A 382 -18.33 -5.36 -44.16
CA ALA A 382 -19.05 -5.39 -45.43
C ALA A 382 -18.27 -4.67 -46.55
N SER A 383 -17.64 -3.55 -46.25
CA SER A 383 -16.79 -2.80 -47.18
C SER A 383 -15.56 -3.61 -47.59
N TYR A 384 -14.86 -4.22 -46.65
CA TYR A 384 -13.69 -5.04 -46.93
C TYR A 384 -14.04 -6.28 -47.76
N ASP A 385 -15.13 -6.97 -47.45
CA ASP A 385 -15.58 -8.15 -48.19
C ASP A 385 -15.82 -7.77 -49.66
N LEU A 386 -16.51 -6.65 -49.93
CA LEU A 386 -16.76 -6.16 -51.30
C LEU A 386 -15.44 -5.75 -52.00
N LEU A 387 -14.52 -5.05 -51.28
CA LEU A 387 -13.21 -4.67 -51.84
C LEU A 387 -12.38 -5.90 -52.18
N SER A 388 -12.45 -6.95 -51.33
CA SER A 388 -11.76 -8.21 -51.59
C SER A 388 -12.27 -8.92 -52.83
N GLU A 389 -13.61 -8.97 -53.04
CA GLU A 389 -14.22 -9.49 -54.25
C GLU A 389 -13.82 -8.67 -55.50
N GLN A 390 -13.92 -7.35 -55.46
CA GLN A 390 -13.55 -6.47 -56.56
C GLN A 390 -12.06 -6.59 -56.92
N PHE A 391 -11.17 -6.72 -55.93
CA PHE A 391 -9.75 -6.96 -56.12
C PHE A 391 -9.55 -8.30 -56.85
N ASN A 392 -10.28 -9.35 -56.42
CA ASN A 392 -10.22 -10.66 -57.03
C ASN A 392 -10.65 -10.64 -58.51
N LEU A 393 -11.57 -9.76 -58.87
CA LEU A 393 -12.00 -9.54 -60.26
C LEU A 393 -11.10 -8.59 -61.05
N GLY A 394 -10.07 -8.02 -60.43
CA GLY A 394 -9.17 -7.03 -61.05
C GLY A 394 -9.77 -5.62 -61.20
N LEU A 395 -10.90 -5.35 -60.52
CA LEU A 395 -11.60 -4.07 -60.60
C LEU A 395 -11.07 -3.01 -59.63
N LYS A 396 -10.33 -3.44 -58.59
CA LYS A 396 -9.71 -2.62 -57.56
C LYS A 396 -8.22 -2.89 -57.47
N ASN A 397 -7.45 -1.88 -57.02
CA ASN A 397 -6.02 -2.01 -56.81
C ASN A 397 -5.67 -2.51 -55.40
N ILE A 398 -4.42 -2.89 -55.20
CA ILE A 398 -3.91 -3.44 -53.95
C ILE A 398 -3.97 -2.43 -52.80
N VAL A 399 -3.74 -1.14 -53.08
CA VAL A 399 -3.71 -0.08 -52.06
C VAL A 399 -5.10 0.08 -51.44
N GLU A 400 -6.17 0.01 -52.27
CA GLU A 400 -7.55 0.05 -51.79
C GLU A 400 -7.90 -1.17 -50.89
N LEU A 401 -7.45 -2.38 -51.30
CA LEU A 401 -7.62 -3.59 -50.51
C LEU A 401 -6.92 -3.50 -49.15
N MET A 402 -5.66 -3.09 -49.12
CA MET A 402 -4.87 -2.94 -47.89
C MET A 402 -5.48 -1.87 -46.97
N THR A 403 -5.86 -0.72 -47.55
CA THR A 403 -6.53 0.35 -46.78
C THR A 403 -7.84 -0.12 -46.14
N GLY A 404 -8.64 -0.89 -46.87
CA GLY A 404 -9.87 -1.46 -46.34
C GLY A 404 -9.61 -2.46 -45.20
N LYS A 405 -8.59 -3.31 -45.37
CA LYS A 405 -8.18 -4.25 -44.32
C LYS A 405 -7.70 -3.54 -43.05
N ASP A 406 -6.87 -2.50 -43.18
CA ASP A 406 -6.35 -1.75 -42.04
C ASP A 406 -7.47 -1.00 -41.30
N LYS A 407 -8.46 -0.47 -42.03
CA LYS A 407 -9.65 0.16 -41.42
C LYS A 407 -10.46 -0.86 -40.62
N LEU A 408 -10.69 -2.05 -41.17
CA LEU A 408 -11.39 -3.11 -40.47
C LEU A 408 -10.64 -3.56 -39.19
N LEU A 409 -9.33 -3.78 -39.29
CA LEU A 409 -8.48 -4.16 -38.15
C LEU A 409 -8.55 -3.09 -37.06
N ASN A 410 -8.40 -1.83 -37.41
CA ASN A 410 -8.49 -0.71 -36.46
C ASN A 410 -9.90 -0.62 -35.82
N ALA A 411 -10.97 -0.83 -36.58
CA ALA A 411 -12.33 -0.85 -36.07
C ALA A 411 -12.52 -1.98 -35.05
N GLN A 412 -12.02 -3.18 -35.34
CA GLN A 412 -12.08 -4.33 -34.43
C GLN A 412 -11.30 -4.09 -33.15
N GLN A 413 -10.10 -3.54 -33.23
CA GLN A 413 -9.27 -3.19 -32.06
C GLN A 413 -9.94 -2.11 -31.19
N ASN A 414 -10.52 -1.06 -31.81
CA ASN A 414 -11.27 -0.02 -31.11
C ASN A 414 -12.51 -0.57 -30.39
N LYS A 415 -13.24 -1.51 -31.05
CA LYS A 415 -14.37 -2.20 -30.41
C LYS A 415 -13.91 -2.98 -29.17
N LEU A 416 -12.84 -3.74 -29.26
CA LEU A 416 -12.30 -4.50 -28.14
C LEU A 416 -11.86 -3.61 -27.00
N GLN A 417 -11.08 -2.57 -27.30
CA GLN A 417 -10.59 -1.64 -26.29
C GLN A 417 -11.73 -0.96 -25.54
N SER A 418 -12.70 -0.41 -26.28
CA SER A 418 -13.86 0.26 -25.67
C SER A 418 -14.73 -0.69 -24.85
N LYS A 419 -14.92 -1.94 -25.30
CA LYS A 419 -15.62 -2.99 -24.55
C LYS A 419 -14.98 -3.25 -23.19
N TYR A 420 -13.68 -3.60 -23.18
CA TYR A 420 -12.98 -3.97 -21.95
C TYR A 420 -12.82 -2.79 -21.00
N MET A 421 -12.58 -1.56 -21.52
CA MET A 421 -12.50 -0.36 -20.70
C MET A 421 -13.86 0.01 -20.07
N THR A 422 -14.97 -0.21 -20.78
CA THR A 422 -16.31 -0.02 -20.20
C THR A 422 -16.53 -0.98 -19.04
N ILE A 423 -16.27 -2.28 -19.24
CA ILE A 423 -16.44 -3.30 -18.21
C ILE A 423 -15.58 -2.98 -16.98
N LEU A 424 -14.32 -2.62 -17.18
CA LEU A 424 -13.41 -2.25 -16.08
C LEU A 424 -13.98 -1.08 -15.26
N ASN A 425 -14.32 0.02 -15.93
CA ASN A 425 -14.77 1.22 -15.24
C ASN A 425 -16.12 1.02 -14.52
N GLN A 426 -17.02 0.22 -15.09
CA GLN A 426 -18.26 -0.19 -14.41
C GLN A 426 -17.97 -1.01 -13.15
N GLN A 427 -17.03 -1.95 -13.20
CA GLN A 427 -16.63 -2.74 -12.04
C GLN A 427 -15.97 -1.89 -10.97
N LEU A 428 -15.11 -0.93 -11.36
CA LEU A 428 -14.50 0.02 -10.43
C LEU A 428 -15.57 0.90 -9.76
N LEU A 429 -16.57 1.41 -10.49
CA LEU A 429 -17.67 2.16 -9.90
C LEU A 429 -18.47 1.34 -8.86
N LYS A 430 -18.74 0.07 -9.14
CA LYS A 430 -19.37 -0.85 -8.17
C LYS A 430 -18.47 -1.09 -6.96
N PHE A 431 -17.18 -1.26 -7.17
CA PHE A 431 -16.19 -1.40 -6.09
C PHE A 431 -16.15 -0.17 -5.16
N TYR A 432 -16.31 1.04 -5.74
CA TYR A 432 -16.46 2.25 -4.93
C TYR A 432 -17.81 2.34 -4.20
N GLN A 433 -18.81 1.54 -4.59
CA GLN A 433 -20.05 1.35 -3.85
C GLN A 433 -19.97 0.25 -2.77
N GLY A 434 -18.83 -0.44 -2.65
CA GLY A 434 -18.58 -1.51 -1.68
C GLY A 434 -18.97 -2.90 -2.18
N GLU A 435 -19.17 -3.07 -3.48
CA GLU A 435 -19.37 -4.39 -4.08
C GLU A 435 -18.02 -5.06 -4.36
N GLU A 436 -17.97 -6.40 -4.34
CA GLU A 436 -16.77 -7.14 -4.70
C GLU A 436 -16.48 -7.01 -6.21
N LEU A 437 -15.19 -6.96 -6.56
CA LEU A 437 -14.76 -6.99 -7.96
C LEU A 437 -15.05 -8.36 -8.57
N GLY A 438 -15.83 -8.39 -9.66
CA GLY A 438 -16.18 -9.59 -10.41
C GLY A 438 -16.15 -9.35 -11.91
N LEU A 439 -15.78 -10.38 -12.71
CA LEU A 439 -15.78 -10.35 -14.18
C LEU A 439 -16.54 -11.56 -14.74
#